data_4bc785dcb5bf425c34b0c569ad537b11
#
_entry.id   4bc785dcb5bf425c34b0c569ad537b11
#
_cell.length_a   1.000
_cell.length_b   1.000
_cell.length_c   1.000
_cell.angle_alpha   90.00
_cell.angle_beta   90.00
_cell.angle_gamma   90.00
#
_symmetry.space_group_name_H-M   'P 1'
#
loop_
_entity.id
_entity.type
_entity.pdbx_description
1 polymer ?
#
loop_
_entity_poly.entity_id
_entity_poly.type
_entity_poly.pdbx_seq_one_letter_code
_entity_poly.pdbx_strand_id
1 'polypeptide(L)'
;MSKFNWMDITREDVIHAIERFLSENPEYPAPRSTFLLFEGKKLPAKHIRGMAYYEHYNIEISKNDYAGGMETVRFFKRLGFETYYTGASQKLRSILEPAIGEVTEAAEKNPKVDDTYQVAERREDAKTKAVTSSEQAESIKVAMYLQTNELKNRKSFDRMRHLLKSADADIIAFPENCYVPFVDQITEMDIAKEADQDKIHGLCLKFSSELGKAVIVSSHDKFDTIFSIYANAFAEEDETSISIYIKHTACGSSCLEFENYPSMAPIIFDPINYKGFLIGMTICYDCNHALFSRIYGIYGIDLIINSTGGNVVYDKWFKYNKARAIENYSFVLVTMGGDGTKESGHNYVYGFNPNGGQLQPENLNGSSKEHNVPGGLYVYEITRDAGTSEPDNSNQFETVNKNVQFAWPISGSADVLKSAEKLTNHIYRQSVGKDNVFLFLVDDMDIMKPEKVQPLLYAKELKKYANRKYIIINRHNHIDPVFFREKLSVILKVRAMENYCAVILESDDLNKCYQCGMNRTSQVVRAVNGTFGIDLSRTSGPDAIWKNKVGMRASWRKNYEWLVENAETLWEHSC
;
A
#
# COMPACT_ATOMS: atom_id res chain seq x y z
N MET A 1 -13.32 11.80 -21.04
CA MET A 1 -13.23 13.21 -20.58
C MET A 1 -14.49 13.51 -19.80
N SER A 2 -14.38 14.08 -18.60
CA SER A 2 -15.55 14.57 -17.88
C SER A 2 -16.29 15.58 -18.76
N LYS A 3 -17.62 15.45 -18.86
CA LYS A 3 -18.49 16.38 -19.59
C LYS A 3 -18.37 17.81 -19.02
N PHE A 4 -17.83 17.92 -17.80
CA PHE A 4 -17.74 19.16 -17.04
C PHE A 4 -16.31 19.44 -16.60
N ASN A 5 -15.87 20.68 -16.71
CA ASN A 5 -14.56 21.11 -16.23
C ASN A 5 -14.66 21.58 -14.76
N TRP A 6 -14.40 20.67 -13.82
CA TRP A 6 -14.43 20.95 -12.39
C TRP A 6 -13.18 21.66 -11.86
N MET A 7 -12.11 21.74 -12.67
CA MET A 7 -10.82 22.27 -12.22
C MET A 7 -10.79 23.78 -12.09
N ASP A 8 -11.59 24.48 -12.87
CA ASP A 8 -11.63 25.94 -12.89
C ASP A 8 -12.45 26.52 -11.72
N ILE A 9 -13.32 25.72 -11.10
CA ILE A 9 -14.15 26.17 -9.98
C ILE A 9 -13.25 26.51 -8.79
N THR A 10 -13.48 27.68 -8.23
CA THR A 10 -12.71 28.26 -7.13
C THR A 10 -13.37 28.02 -5.77
N ARG A 11 -12.66 28.39 -4.71
CA ARG A 11 -13.20 28.37 -3.34
C ARG A 11 -14.34 29.39 -3.18
N GLU A 12 -14.22 30.55 -3.81
CA GLU A 12 -15.24 31.59 -3.80
C GLU A 12 -16.56 31.13 -4.43
N ASP A 13 -16.49 30.43 -5.56
CA ASP A 13 -17.68 29.85 -6.21
C ASP A 13 -18.44 28.90 -5.27
N VAL A 14 -17.70 28.12 -4.48
CA VAL A 14 -18.30 27.22 -3.49
C VAL A 14 -18.91 28.01 -2.33
N ILE A 15 -18.27 29.07 -1.84
CA ILE A 15 -18.83 29.91 -0.76
C ILE A 15 -20.14 30.55 -1.23
N HIS A 16 -20.17 31.15 -2.42
CA HIS A 16 -21.39 31.72 -2.99
C HIS A 16 -22.48 30.65 -3.16
N ALA A 17 -22.13 29.46 -3.61
CA ALA A 17 -23.07 28.32 -3.69
C ALA A 17 -23.65 27.94 -2.32
N ILE A 18 -22.82 27.94 -1.26
CA ILE A 18 -23.28 27.67 0.11
C ILE A 18 -24.21 28.74 0.61
N GLU A 19 -23.86 30.02 0.48
CA GLU A 19 -24.66 31.16 0.90
C GLU A 19 -26.01 31.15 0.18
N ARG A 20 -26.00 30.95 -1.12
CA ARG A 20 -27.22 30.85 -1.93
C ARG A 20 -28.07 29.63 -1.50
N PHE A 21 -27.46 28.48 -1.29
CA PHE A 21 -28.17 27.30 -0.81
C PHE A 21 -28.86 27.54 0.52
N LEU A 22 -28.17 28.16 1.47
CA LEU A 22 -28.72 28.45 2.80
C LEU A 22 -29.87 29.44 2.75
N SER A 23 -29.89 30.34 1.77
CA SER A 23 -30.97 31.35 1.58
C SER A 23 -32.17 30.81 0.82
N GLU A 24 -31.94 29.98 -0.22
CA GLU A 24 -32.99 29.59 -1.16
C GLU A 24 -33.58 28.19 -0.90
N ASN A 25 -32.86 27.30 -0.22
CA ASN A 25 -33.23 25.90 -0.05
C ASN A 25 -33.24 25.40 1.41
N PRO A 26 -33.93 26.07 2.34
CA PRO A 26 -33.89 25.73 3.77
C PRO A 26 -34.49 24.34 4.10
N GLU A 27 -35.38 23.82 3.22
CA GLU A 27 -36.04 22.51 3.40
C GLU A 27 -35.46 21.41 2.48
N TYR A 28 -34.25 21.59 1.97
CA TYR A 28 -33.64 20.57 1.11
C TYR A 28 -33.43 19.24 1.88
N PRO A 29 -33.76 18.10 1.28
CA PRO A 29 -33.61 16.81 1.96
C PRO A 29 -32.19 16.57 2.44
N ALA A 30 -32.05 16.05 3.66
CA ALA A 30 -30.76 15.70 4.24
C ALA A 30 -29.98 14.78 3.27
N PRO A 31 -28.69 15.03 3.06
CA PRO A 31 -27.86 14.20 2.22
C PRO A 31 -27.74 12.78 2.81
N ARG A 32 -27.59 11.77 1.95
CA ARG A 32 -27.60 10.35 2.36
C ARG A 32 -26.23 9.85 2.80
N SER A 33 -25.15 10.32 2.18
CA SER A 33 -23.82 9.75 2.42
C SER A 33 -22.67 10.76 2.35
N THR A 34 -22.85 11.92 1.71
CA THR A 34 -21.78 12.89 1.50
C THR A 34 -22.21 14.27 1.97
N PHE A 35 -21.51 14.76 2.95
CA PHE A 35 -21.79 16.04 3.60
C PHE A 35 -20.61 17.00 3.40
N LEU A 36 -20.91 18.26 3.12
CA LEU A 36 -19.98 19.37 3.23
C LEU A 36 -20.15 19.97 4.62
N LEU A 37 -19.06 20.10 5.35
CA LEU A 37 -19.08 20.73 6.67
C LEU A 37 -18.71 22.22 6.50
N PHE A 38 -19.58 23.09 6.91
CA PHE A 38 -19.36 24.53 6.84
C PHE A 38 -20.02 25.23 8.04
N GLU A 39 -19.23 25.95 8.83
CA GLU A 39 -19.67 26.64 10.04
C GLU A 39 -20.53 25.78 10.97
N GLY A 40 -20.12 24.55 11.19
CA GLY A 40 -20.80 23.57 12.05
C GLY A 40 -22.08 22.96 11.45
N LYS A 41 -22.41 23.28 10.20
CA LYS A 41 -23.58 22.72 9.50
C LYS A 41 -23.17 21.61 8.55
N LYS A 42 -23.98 20.55 8.47
CA LYS A 42 -23.83 19.46 7.47
C LYS A 42 -24.70 19.78 6.26
N LEU A 43 -24.06 20.14 5.16
CA LEU A 43 -24.73 20.55 3.91
C LEU A 43 -24.69 19.45 2.85
N PRO A 44 -25.64 19.41 1.89
CA PRO A 44 -25.72 18.38 0.85
C PRO A 44 -24.60 18.56 -0.20
N ALA A 45 -23.44 17.97 0.04
CA ALA A 45 -22.22 18.19 -0.72
C ALA A 45 -22.42 18.06 -2.25
N LYS A 46 -23.09 17.02 -2.73
CA LYS A 46 -23.33 16.85 -4.17
C LYS A 46 -24.13 18.00 -4.78
N HIS A 47 -25.14 18.49 -4.06
CA HIS A 47 -25.96 19.61 -4.53
C HIS A 47 -25.18 20.92 -4.57
N ILE A 48 -24.46 21.24 -3.47
CA ILE A 48 -23.57 22.41 -3.40
C ILE A 48 -22.53 22.39 -4.53
N ARG A 49 -21.97 21.23 -4.86
CA ARG A 49 -21.03 21.07 -5.98
C ARG A 49 -21.67 21.49 -7.31
N GLY A 50 -22.90 21.08 -7.57
CA GLY A 50 -23.64 21.50 -8.77
C GLY A 50 -23.93 22.98 -8.81
N MET A 51 -24.29 23.58 -7.67
CA MET A 51 -24.48 25.02 -7.52
C MET A 51 -23.17 25.80 -7.75
N ALA A 52 -22.05 25.34 -7.22
CA ALA A 52 -20.74 25.96 -7.46
C ALA A 52 -20.34 25.94 -8.94
N TYR A 53 -20.74 24.90 -9.69
CA TYR A 53 -20.57 24.88 -11.14
C TYR A 53 -21.40 25.98 -11.81
N TYR A 54 -22.63 26.20 -11.35
CA TYR A 54 -23.49 27.27 -11.83
C TYR A 54 -22.90 28.66 -11.51
N GLU A 55 -22.42 28.89 -10.28
CA GLU A 55 -21.80 30.15 -9.89
C GLU A 55 -20.60 30.51 -10.79
N HIS A 56 -19.81 29.49 -11.20
CA HIS A 56 -18.65 29.73 -12.05
C HIS A 56 -18.99 29.95 -13.53
N TYR A 57 -19.85 29.06 -14.09
CA TYR A 57 -20.09 29.02 -15.54
C TYR A 57 -21.44 29.60 -15.97
N ASN A 58 -22.32 29.93 -15.04
CA ASN A 58 -23.72 30.32 -15.28
C ASN A 58 -24.48 29.25 -16.10
N ILE A 59 -24.14 27.96 -15.89
CA ILE A 59 -24.75 26.82 -16.57
C ILE A 59 -25.33 25.89 -15.53
N GLU A 60 -26.64 25.66 -15.58
CA GLU A 60 -27.30 24.71 -14.72
C GLU A 60 -27.04 23.26 -15.19
N ILE A 61 -26.62 22.39 -14.25
CA ILE A 61 -26.36 20.98 -14.52
C ILE A 61 -27.22 20.10 -13.65
N SER A 62 -27.73 19.01 -14.23
CA SER A 62 -28.54 18.06 -13.48
C SER A 62 -27.67 17.25 -12.51
N LYS A 63 -28.19 17.01 -11.30
CA LYS A 63 -27.54 16.11 -10.31
C LYS A 63 -27.31 14.69 -10.83
N ASN A 64 -27.93 14.31 -11.94
CA ASN A 64 -27.74 12.99 -12.59
C ASN A 64 -26.57 13.01 -13.59
N ASP A 65 -26.04 14.17 -13.94
CA ASP A 65 -24.97 14.32 -14.93
C ASP A 65 -23.56 14.18 -14.34
N TYR A 66 -23.42 14.12 -13.01
CA TYR A 66 -22.12 14.01 -12.33
C TYR A 66 -22.21 13.12 -11.08
N ALA A 67 -21.08 12.52 -10.70
CA ALA A 67 -21.03 11.57 -9.60
C ALA A 67 -21.07 12.25 -8.23
N GLY A 68 -21.61 11.53 -7.23
CA GLY A 68 -21.58 11.87 -5.81
C GLY A 68 -20.39 11.20 -5.10
N GLY A 69 -20.57 10.90 -3.81
CA GLY A 69 -19.60 10.12 -3.02
C GLY A 69 -18.20 10.72 -3.01
N MET A 70 -17.18 9.88 -3.14
CA MET A 70 -15.77 10.28 -3.04
C MET A 70 -15.32 11.32 -4.09
N GLU A 71 -15.92 11.38 -5.27
CA GLU A 71 -15.61 12.42 -6.24
C GLU A 71 -15.98 13.81 -5.73
N THR A 72 -17.15 13.89 -5.10
CA THR A 72 -17.60 15.13 -4.46
C THR A 72 -16.74 15.49 -3.24
N VAL A 73 -16.32 14.52 -2.43
CA VAL A 73 -15.37 14.73 -1.33
C VAL A 73 -14.05 15.33 -1.86
N ARG A 74 -13.48 14.73 -2.91
CA ARG A 74 -12.22 15.20 -3.50
C ARG A 74 -12.32 16.63 -4.06
N PHE A 75 -13.44 16.93 -4.70
CA PHE A 75 -13.70 18.28 -5.20
C PHE A 75 -13.62 19.32 -4.08
N PHE A 76 -14.32 19.11 -2.97
CA PHE A 76 -14.32 20.04 -1.85
C PHE A 76 -12.98 20.09 -1.10
N LYS A 77 -12.35 18.95 -0.87
CA LYS A 77 -11.02 18.89 -0.24
C LYS A 77 -9.96 19.66 -1.04
N ARG A 78 -9.99 19.58 -2.38
CA ARG A 78 -9.10 20.36 -3.25
C ARG A 78 -9.23 21.86 -2.99
N LEU A 79 -10.43 22.33 -2.68
CA LEU A 79 -10.75 23.72 -2.42
C LEU A 79 -10.65 24.11 -0.92
N GLY A 80 -10.11 23.19 -0.09
CA GLY A 80 -9.88 23.44 1.33
C GLY A 80 -11.16 23.43 2.19
N PHE A 81 -12.17 22.67 1.78
CA PHE A 81 -13.38 22.46 2.58
C PHE A 81 -13.35 21.11 3.28
N GLU A 82 -13.88 21.08 4.48
CA GLU A 82 -14.10 19.85 5.23
C GLU A 82 -15.34 19.11 4.72
N THR A 83 -15.23 17.79 4.62
CA THR A 83 -16.32 16.93 4.16
C THR A 83 -16.43 15.70 5.04
N TYR A 84 -17.65 15.23 5.23
CA TYR A 84 -17.94 13.98 5.93
C TYR A 84 -18.61 13.00 4.98
N TYR A 85 -18.06 11.79 4.86
CA TYR A 85 -18.56 10.75 3.98
C TYR A 85 -18.80 9.47 4.77
N THR A 86 -20.04 9.03 4.84
CA THR A 86 -20.45 7.84 5.59
C THR A 86 -20.34 6.54 4.78
N GLY A 87 -20.01 6.64 3.49
CA GLY A 87 -20.02 5.46 2.60
C GLY A 87 -21.40 4.84 2.42
N ALA A 88 -21.42 3.65 1.87
CA ALA A 88 -22.67 2.89 1.62
C ALA A 88 -23.30 2.29 2.89
N SER A 89 -22.61 2.30 4.03
CA SER A 89 -23.00 1.56 5.24
C SER A 89 -24.38 1.91 5.79
N GLN A 90 -24.76 3.20 5.81
CA GLN A 90 -26.11 3.58 6.29
C GLN A 90 -27.23 3.23 5.32
N LYS A 91 -26.98 3.28 4.01
CA LYS A 91 -28.00 2.94 3.01
C LYS A 91 -28.24 1.43 2.95
N LEU A 92 -27.21 0.62 3.19
CA LEU A 92 -27.35 -0.82 3.27
C LEU A 92 -28.05 -1.27 4.56
N ARG A 93 -27.82 -0.63 5.70
CA ARG A 93 -28.64 -0.83 6.90
C ARG A 93 -30.13 -0.64 6.56
N SER A 94 -30.51 0.43 5.89
CA SER A 94 -31.91 0.67 5.51
C SER A 94 -32.48 -0.31 4.46
N ILE A 95 -31.64 -0.99 3.70
CA ILE A 95 -32.04 -2.04 2.75
C ILE A 95 -32.10 -3.42 3.41
N LEU A 96 -31.30 -3.66 4.45
CA LEU A 96 -31.23 -4.89 5.23
C LEU A 96 -32.14 -4.87 6.48
N GLU A 97 -32.53 -3.70 6.96
CA GLU A 97 -33.41 -3.50 8.12
C GLU A 97 -34.83 -4.05 8.01
N PRO A 98 -35.41 -4.41 6.86
CA PRO A 98 -36.65 -5.18 6.86
C PRO A 98 -36.52 -6.59 7.44
N ALA A 99 -35.29 -7.05 7.74
CA ALA A 99 -35.04 -8.40 8.25
C ALA A 99 -34.65 -8.46 9.74
N ILE A 100 -34.39 -7.32 10.41
CA ILE A 100 -33.98 -7.29 11.83
C ILE A 100 -34.68 -6.12 12.54
N GLY A 101 -35.52 -6.45 13.54
CA GLY A 101 -36.31 -5.48 14.29
C GLY A 101 -35.49 -4.48 15.10
N GLU A 102 -36.13 -3.36 15.36
CA GLU A 102 -35.71 -2.13 16.03
C GLU A 102 -34.71 -2.26 17.18
N VAL A 103 -33.64 -1.47 17.15
CA VAL A 103 -32.91 -1.03 18.35
C VAL A 103 -32.56 0.47 18.26
N THR A 104 -32.78 1.14 19.34
CA THR A 104 -32.90 2.56 19.62
C THR A 104 -31.62 3.39 19.47
N GLU A 105 -31.83 4.69 19.18
CA GLU A 105 -30.85 5.80 19.14
C GLU A 105 -30.10 6.05 20.46
N ALA A 106 -28.80 6.36 20.36
CA ALA A 106 -28.14 7.21 21.36
C ALA A 106 -26.89 7.93 20.79
N ALA A 107 -27.03 9.22 20.75
CA ALA A 107 -26.12 10.31 21.13
C ALA A 107 -24.76 10.52 20.43
N GLU A 108 -24.74 11.65 19.73
CA GLU A 108 -23.57 12.41 19.21
C GLU A 108 -22.76 13.07 20.34
N LYS A 109 -21.45 13.09 20.18
CA LYS A 109 -20.59 14.19 20.65
C LYS A 109 -19.35 14.32 19.75
N ASN A 110 -19.18 15.52 19.20
CA ASN A 110 -18.03 15.93 18.37
C ASN A 110 -16.86 16.44 19.22
N PRO A 111 -15.62 16.20 18.86
CA PRO A 111 -14.55 17.17 19.08
C PRO A 111 -13.89 17.68 17.78
N LYS A 112 -13.47 18.91 17.81
CA LYS A 112 -12.68 19.62 16.78
C LYS A 112 -11.25 19.07 16.79
N VAL A 113 -10.69 18.79 15.62
CA VAL A 113 -9.33 18.22 15.52
C VAL A 113 -8.55 18.92 14.42
N ASP A 114 -7.28 19.22 14.70
CA ASP A 114 -6.26 19.78 13.82
C ASP A 114 -5.63 18.65 12.99
N ASP A 115 -5.47 18.84 11.68
CA ASP A 115 -5.14 17.80 10.69
C ASP A 115 -3.80 17.05 10.89
N THR A 116 -2.91 17.61 11.71
CA THR A 116 -1.61 16.99 12.04
C THR A 116 -1.65 16.00 13.22
N TYR A 117 -2.70 16.05 14.05
CA TYR A 117 -2.84 15.24 15.26
C TYR A 117 -3.68 13.96 15.09
N GLN A 118 -4.39 13.80 14.00
CA GLN A 118 -5.37 12.70 13.82
C GLN A 118 -4.75 11.30 13.87
N VAL A 119 -3.49 11.12 13.49
CA VAL A 119 -2.85 9.80 13.45
C VAL A 119 -2.53 9.28 14.87
N ALA A 120 -2.09 10.15 15.76
CA ALA A 120 -1.73 9.76 17.13
C ALA A 120 -2.96 9.53 18.03
N GLU A 121 -3.98 10.39 17.93
CA GLU A 121 -5.21 10.25 18.71
C GLU A 121 -6.02 9.00 18.34
N ARG A 122 -6.10 8.65 17.04
CA ARG A 122 -6.76 7.42 16.58
C ARG A 122 -6.11 6.14 17.13
N ARG A 123 -4.81 6.17 17.42
CA ARG A 123 -4.11 5.01 18.00
C ARG A 123 -4.46 4.79 19.47
N GLU A 124 -4.61 5.85 20.25
CA GLU A 124 -5.09 5.74 21.64
C GLU A 124 -6.52 5.25 21.66
N ASP A 125 -7.38 5.78 20.81
CA ASP A 125 -8.78 5.34 20.70
C ASP A 125 -8.89 3.89 20.22
N ALA A 126 -8.08 3.46 19.25
CA ALA A 126 -8.05 2.08 18.80
C ALA A 126 -7.54 1.13 19.88
N LYS A 127 -6.48 1.50 20.61
CA LYS A 127 -5.98 0.71 21.75
C LYS A 127 -6.97 0.70 22.93
N THR A 128 -7.61 1.82 23.20
CA THR A 128 -8.56 1.93 24.33
C THR A 128 -9.87 1.21 24.03
N LYS A 129 -10.34 1.22 22.77
CA LYS A 129 -11.53 0.47 22.34
C LYS A 129 -11.27 -1.04 22.23
N ALA A 130 -10.05 -1.45 21.85
CA ALA A 130 -9.69 -2.87 21.83
C ALA A 130 -9.66 -3.53 23.23
N VAL A 131 -9.73 -2.75 24.30
CA VAL A 131 -9.65 -3.25 25.69
C VAL A 131 -11.04 -3.48 26.34
N THR A 132 -12.12 -3.02 25.72
CA THR A 132 -13.47 -3.19 26.29
C THR A 132 -14.35 -4.09 25.44
N SER A 133 -14.36 -5.39 25.79
CA SER A 133 -15.41 -6.39 25.54
C SER A 133 -15.60 -6.96 24.13
N SER A 134 -14.73 -7.85 23.71
CA SER A 134 -15.09 -9.15 23.12
C SER A 134 -13.89 -10.07 23.32
N GLU A 135 -14.08 -11.35 23.51
CA GLU A 135 -12.99 -12.32 23.50
C GLU A 135 -12.29 -12.19 22.13
N GLN A 136 -11.11 -11.56 22.12
CA GLN A 136 -10.31 -11.44 20.89
C GLN A 136 -10.06 -12.84 20.36
N ALA A 137 -10.32 -13.06 19.08
CA ALA A 137 -10.05 -14.35 18.46
C ALA A 137 -8.56 -14.69 18.62
N GLU A 138 -8.25 -15.95 18.91
CA GLU A 138 -6.86 -16.43 18.98
C GLU A 138 -6.23 -16.54 17.61
N SER A 139 -7.03 -16.88 16.59
CA SER A 139 -6.61 -16.98 15.20
C SER A 139 -7.72 -16.57 14.23
N ILE A 140 -7.33 -16.23 13.01
CA ILE A 140 -8.22 -16.05 11.86
C ILE A 140 -7.69 -16.86 10.68
N LYS A 141 -8.60 -17.35 9.84
CA LYS A 141 -8.26 -18.03 8.60
C LYS A 141 -8.46 -17.12 7.40
N VAL A 142 -7.40 -16.93 6.62
CA VAL A 142 -7.42 -16.09 5.42
C VAL A 142 -7.14 -16.95 4.19
N ALA A 143 -8.08 -17.03 3.28
CA ALA A 143 -7.92 -17.72 2.01
C ALA A 143 -7.41 -16.73 0.94
N MET A 144 -6.27 -17.04 0.37
CA MET A 144 -5.69 -16.31 -0.75
C MET A 144 -6.12 -16.96 -2.05
N TYR A 145 -6.87 -16.23 -2.89
CA TYR A 145 -7.31 -16.73 -4.18
C TYR A 145 -6.19 -16.58 -5.21
N LEU A 146 -5.78 -17.69 -5.79
CA LEU A 146 -4.84 -17.73 -6.90
C LEU A 146 -5.58 -17.93 -8.20
N GLN A 147 -5.59 -16.90 -9.05
CA GLN A 147 -6.24 -16.98 -10.35
C GLN A 147 -5.30 -17.50 -11.42
N THR A 148 -5.76 -18.52 -12.14
CA THR A 148 -5.12 -19.03 -13.35
C THR A 148 -6.05 -18.89 -14.54
N ASN A 149 -5.54 -19.05 -15.77
CA ASN A 149 -6.36 -18.97 -16.98
C ASN A 149 -7.55 -19.93 -17.02
N GLU A 150 -7.44 -21.08 -16.37
CA GLU A 150 -8.51 -22.04 -16.25
C GLU A 150 -9.71 -21.50 -15.49
N LEU A 151 -9.44 -20.61 -14.52
CA LEU A 151 -10.46 -20.00 -13.67
C LEU A 151 -11.06 -18.73 -14.28
N LYS A 152 -10.49 -18.17 -15.34
CA LYS A 152 -11.00 -16.97 -16.03
C LYS A 152 -12.21 -17.24 -16.93
N ASN A 153 -12.68 -18.48 -17.03
CA ASN A 153 -13.77 -18.87 -17.92
C ASN A 153 -15.12 -18.83 -17.20
N ARG A 154 -16.13 -18.19 -17.80
CA ARG A 154 -17.50 -18.18 -17.27
C ARG A 154 -18.07 -19.58 -16.99
N LYS A 155 -17.65 -20.61 -17.75
CA LYS A 155 -18.05 -22.01 -17.52
C LYS A 155 -17.55 -22.56 -16.17
N SER A 156 -16.57 -21.91 -15.56
CA SER A 156 -16.01 -22.27 -14.24
C SER A 156 -16.69 -21.54 -13.08
N PHE A 157 -17.64 -20.63 -13.34
CA PHE A 157 -18.24 -19.78 -12.30
C PHE A 157 -18.93 -20.57 -11.19
N ASP A 158 -19.74 -21.55 -11.55
CA ASP A 158 -20.45 -22.35 -10.53
C ASP A 158 -19.47 -23.14 -9.67
N ARG A 159 -18.42 -23.71 -10.28
CA ARG A 159 -17.35 -24.38 -9.56
C ARG A 159 -16.59 -23.41 -8.65
N MET A 160 -16.27 -22.23 -9.14
CA MET A 160 -15.58 -21.20 -8.35
C MET A 160 -16.44 -20.74 -7.18
N ARG A 161 -17.72 -20.45 -7.42
CA ARG A 161 -18.64 -20.05 -6.34
C ARG A 161 -18.81 -21.13 -5.29
N HIS A 162 -18.87 -22.38 -5.70
CA HIS A 162 -18.89 -23.51 -4.76
C HIS A 162 -17.61 -23.57 -3.93
N LEU A 163 -16.44 -23.42 -4.57
CA LEU A 163 -15.14 -23.39 -3.91
C LEU A 163 -15.05 -22.24 -2.89
N LEU A 164 -15.48 -21.03 -3.28
CA LEU A 164 -15.45 -19.84 -2.43
C LEU A 164 -16.38 -20.01 -1.20
N LYS A 165 -17.60 -20.53 -1.42
CA LYS A 165 -18.57 -20.76 -0.34
C LYS A 165 -18.13 -21.85 0.64
N SER A 166 -17.55 -22.93 0.13
CA SER A 166 -17.14 -24.10 0.93
C SER A 166 -15.79 -23.93 1.63
N ALA A 167 -15.05 -22.85 1.34
CA ALA A 167 -13.76 -22.60 1.97
C ALA A 167 -13.90 -22.47 3.50
N ASP A 168 -13.04 -23.16 4.24
CA ASP A 168 -12.89 -22.96 5.67
C ASP A 168 -11.99 -21.72 5.91
N ALA A 169 -12.59 -20.54 5.76
CA ALA A 169 -11.90 -19.27 5.90
C ALA A 169 -12.84 -18.18 6.40
N ASP A 170 -12.31 -17.26 7.17
CA ASP A 170 -12.98 -16.04 7.65
C ASP A 170 -12.99 -14.96 6.57
N ILE A 171 -11.86 -14.80 5.89
CA ILE A 171 -11.63 -13.76 4.87
C ILE A 171 -11.15 -14.42 3.59
N ILE A 172 -11.66 -13.99 2.44
CA ILE A 172 -11.14 -14.35 1.12
C ILE A 172 -10.55 -13.13 0.45
N ALA A 173 -9.26 -13.18 0.11
CA ALA A 173 -8.57 -12.11 -0.61
C ALA A 173 -8.31 -12.48 -2.07
N PHE A 174 -8.62 -11.54 -2.97
CA PHE A 174 -8.48 -11.70 -4.41
C PHE A 174 -7.31 -10.87 -4.94
N PRO A 175 -6.60 -11.34 -5.99
CA PRO A 175 -5.52 -10.60 -6.61
C PRO A 175 -6.02 -9.33 -7.33
N GLU A 176 -5.09 -8.42 -7.62
CA GLU A 176 -5.36 -7.24 -8.44
C GLU A 176 -5.89 -7.65 -9.83
N ASN A 177 -6.97 -7.01 -10.27
CA ASN A 177 -7.64 -7.28 -11.55
C ASN A 177 -8.02 -8.77 -11.74
N CYS A 178 -8.52 -9.36 -10.68
CA CYS A 178 -8.96 -10.74 -10.68
C CYS A 178 -10.35 -10.87 -11.33
N TYR A 179 -10.49 -11.83 -12.22
CA TYR A 179 -11.78 -12.19 -12.81
C TYR A 179 -12.58 -13.04 -11.81
N VAL A 180 -13.40 -12.40 -11.01
CA VAL A 180 -14.20 -13.05 -9.97
C VAL A 180 -15.68 -13.02 -10.35
N PRO A 181 -16.40 -14.13 -10.25
CA PRO A 181 -17.85 -14.13 -10.40
C PRO A 181 -18.49 -13.57 -9.12
N PHE A 182 -18.88 -12.31 -9.19
CA PHE A 182 -19.73 -11.71 -8.17
C PHE A 182 -21.17 -12.27 -8.25
N VAL A 183 -22.08 -11.66 -7.54
CA VAL A 183 -23.48 -11.97 -7.52
C VAL A 183 -24.10 -11.84 -8.91
N ASP A 184 -25.08 -12.69 -9.22
CA ASP A 184 -25.91 -12.59 -10.44
C ASP A 184 -25.09 -12.51 -11.74
N GLN A 185 -23.98 -13.24 -11.83
CA GLN A 185 -23.07 -13.25 -12.98
C GLN A 185 -22.31 -11.92 -13.24
N ILE A 186 -22.40 -10.95 -12.34
CA ILE A 186 -21.54 -9.77 -12.36
C ILE A 186 -20.10 -10.22 -12.11
N THR A 187 -19.19 -9.69 -12.89
CA THR A 187 -17.76 -9.98 -12.79
C THR A 187 -16.99 -8.73 -12.33
N GLU A 188 -15.72 -8.91 -11.95
CA GLU A 188 -14.81 -7.79 -11.75
C GLU A 188 -14.77 -6.86 -12.97
N MET A 189 -14.87 -7.40 -14.19
CA MET A 189 -14.97 -6.61 -15.43
C MET A 189 -16.22 -5.72 -15.51
N ASP A 190 -17.28 -6.05 -14.79
CA ASP A 190 -18.47 -5.21 -14.70
C ASP A 190 -18.27 -4.09 -13.67
N ILE A 191 -17.53 -4.36 -12.60
CA ILE A 191 -17.05 -3.32 -11.66
C ILE A 191 -16.19 -2.31 -12.39
N ALA A 192 -15.30 -2.74 -13.28
CA ALA A 192 -14.44 -1.88 -14.07
C ALA A 192 -15.20 -0.89 -14.99
N LYS A 193 -16.47 -1.12 -15.24
CA LYS A 193 -17.34 -0.19 -15.98
C LYS A 193 -18.12 0.76 -15.08
N GLU A 194 -18.12 0.53 -13.78
CA GLU A 194 -18.90 1.33 -12.84
C GLU A 194 -18.13 2.58 -12.42
N ALA A 195 -18.83 3.69 -12.34
CA ALA A 195 -18.31 4.98 -11.88
C ALA A 195 -18.76 5.33 -10.47
N ASP A 196 -19.81 4.67 -10.01
CA ASP A 196 -20.43 4.94 -8.72
C ASP A 196 -19.78 4.08 -7.65
N GLN A 197 -18.96 4.69 -6.80
CA GLN A 197 -18.27 4.00 -5.71
C GLN A 197 -19.25 3.34 -4.73
N ASP A 198 -20.42 3.94 -4.48
CA ASP A 198 -21.40 3.37 -3.57
C ASP A 198 -21.99 2.06 -4.14
N LYS A 199 -22.14 1.98 -5.46
CA LYS A 199 -22.54 0.72 -6.10
C LYS A 199 -21.45 -0.34 -6.02
N ILE A 200 -20.19 0.03 -6.23
CA ILE A 200 -19.05 -0.89 -6.11
C ILE A 200 -19.00 -1.44 -4.69
N HIS A 201 -19.11 -0.57 -3.66
CA HIS A 201 -19.17 -0.99 -2.27
C HIS A 201 -20.36 -1.94 -2.00
N GLY A 202 -21.54 -1.58 -2.50
CA GLY A 202 -22.75 -2.39 -2.38
C GLY A 202 -22.58 -3.78 -3.02
N LEU A 203 -21.94 -3.88 -4.19
CA LEU A 203 -21.63 -5.16 -4.82
C LEU A 203 -20.66 -6.00 -4.00
N CYS A 204 -19.61 -5.40 -3.43
CA CYS A 204 -18.66 -6.11 -2.59
C CYS A 204 -19.34 -6.63 -1.29
N LEU A 205 -20.18 -5.83 -0.64
CA LEU A 205 -20.95 -6.28 0.53
C LEU A 205 -21.93 -7.39 0.19
N LYS A 206 -22.64 -7.29 -0.95
CA LYS A 206 -23.51 -8.35 -1.42
C LYS A 206 -22.73 -9.64 -1.69
N PHE A 207 -21.55 -9.54 -2.28
CA PHE A 207 -20.67 -10.67 -2.51
C PHE A 207 -20.22 -11.33 -1.20
N SER A 208 -19.79 -10.52 -0.21
CA SER A 208 -19.49 -10.99 1.14
C SER A 208 -20.68 -11.74 1.75
N SER A 209 -21.89 -11.15 1.67
CA SER A 209 -23.13 -11.77 2.19
C SER A 209 -23.42 -13.11 1.54
N GLU A 210 -23.27 -13.23 0.22
CA GLU A 210 -23.53 -14.50 -0.48
C GLU A 210 -22.51 -15.59 -0.18
N LEU A 211 -21.26 -15.21 0.09
CA LEU A 211 -20.22 -16.16 0.48
C LEU A 211 -20.28 -16.54 1.95
N GLY A 212 -20.95 -15.74 2.80
CA GLY A 212 -20.94 -15.91 4.25
C GLY A 212 -19.58 -15.58 4.89
N LYS A 213 -18.78 -14.70 4.28
CA LYS A 213 -17.39 -14.40 4.65
C LYS A 213 -17.02 -12.97 4.31
N ALA A 214 -16.04 -12.40 5.02
CA ALA A 214 -15.42 -11.16 4.59
C ALA A 214 -14.64 -11.37 3.29
N VAL A 215 -14.54 -10.33 2.46
CA VAL A 215 -13.81 -10.38 1.18
C VAL A 215 -12.89 -9.16 1.03
N ILE A 216 -11.75 -9.35 0.35
CA ILE A 216 -10.92 -8.27 -0.15
C ILE A 216 -10.86 -8.40 -1.67
N VAL A 217 -11.48 -7.47 -2.35
CA VAL A 217 -11.58 -7.44 -3.82
C VAL A 217 -10.73 -6.30 -4.36
N SER A 218 -9.82 -6.62 -5.27
CA SER A 218 -8.94 -5.63 -5.90
C SER A 218 -9.27 -5.51 -7.37
N SER A 219 -9.66 -4.32 -7.81
CA SER A 219 -10.12 -4.02 -9.15
C SER A 219 -9.82 -2.56 -9.51
N HIS A 220 -10.42 -2.08 -10.58
CA HIS A 220 -10.44 -0.67 -10.97
C HIS A 220 -11.86 -0.23 -11.30
N ASP A 221 -12.13 1.07 -11.20
CA ASP A 221 -13.39 1.65 -11.67
C ASP A 221 -13.26 2.08 -13.14
N LYS A 222 -14.32 2.62 -13.71
CA LYS A 222 -14.32 3.10 -15.10
C LYS A 222 -13.39 4.30 -15.36
N PHE A 223 -12.82 4.88 -14.32
CA PHE A 223 -11.83 5.95 -14.39
C PHE A 223 -10.41 5.42 -14.18
N ASP A 224 -10.26 4.09 -14.23
CA ASP A 224 -8.99 3.39 -14.00
C ASP A 224 -8.39 3.62 -12.59
N THR A 225 -9.24 3.92 -11.60
CA THR A 225 -8.84 3.92 -10.19
C THR A 225 -8.62 2.50 -9.73
N ILE A 226 -7.39 2.09 -9.53
CA ILE A 226 -7.07 0.79 -8.95
C ILE A 226 -7.26 0.85 -7.44
N PHE A 227 -8.04 -0.06 -6.90
CA PHE A 227 -8.37 -0.13 -5.48
C PHE A 227 -8.42 -1.56 -4.96
N SER A 228 -8.30 -1.72 -3.64
CA SER A 228 -8.71 -2.91 -2.90
C SER A 228 -9.83 -2.49 -1.94
N ILE A 229 -10.92 -3.24 -1.96
CA ILE A 229 -12.06 -3.03 -1.06
C ILE A 229 -12.18 -4.24 -0.16
N TYR A 230 -12.06 -4.01 1.14
CA TYR A 230 -12.51 -4.95 2.15
C TYR A 230 -14.01 -4.76 2.35
N ALA A 231 -14.77 -5.85 2.39
CA ALA A 231 -16.19 -5.85 2.67
C ALA A 231 -16.57 -7.03 3.57
N ASN A 232 -17.26 -6.73 4.67
CA ASN A 232 -17.80 -7.70 5.61
C ASN A 232 -19.27 -7.39 5.87
N ALA A 233 -20.18 -8.19 5.31
CA ALA A 233 -21.61 -8.04 5.50
C ALA A 233 -22.10 -8.47 6.89
N PHE A 234 -21.23 -9.12 7.68
CA PHE A 234 -21.50 -9.67 9.01
C PHE A 234 -20.73 -8.95 10.11
N ALA A 235 -20.15 -7.77 9.77
CA ALA A 235 -19.35 -7.00 10.72
C ALA A 235 -20.18 -6.65 11.98
N GLU A 236 -19.63 -6.91 13.15
CA GLU A 236 -20.17 -6.49 14.42
C GLU A 236 -19.97 -4.97 14.63
N GLU A 237 -20.48 -4.42 15.73
CA GLU A 237 -20.50 -2.96 15.95
C GLU A 237 -19.09 -2.34 15.98
N ASP A 238 -18.11 -3.06 16.53
CA ASP A 238 -16.71 -2.65 16.64
C ASP A 238 -15.84 -3.13 15.47
N GLU A 239 -16.40 -3.89 14.53
CA GLU A 239 -15.71 -4.37 13.34
C GLU A 239 -15.86 -3.45 12.14
N THR A 240 -14.92 -3.55 11.22
CA THR A 240 -14.97 -2.82 9.96
C THR A 240 -15.91 -3.52 8.98
N SER A 241 -16.98 -2.86 8.56
CA SER A 241 -17.89 -3.39 7.52
C SER A 241 -17.35 -3.16 6.11
N ILE A 242 -16.69 -2.03 5.88
CA ILE A 242 -16.09 -1.69 4.58
C ILE A 242 -14.88 -0.78 4.75
N SER A 243 -13.83 -1.04 3.98
CA SER A 243 -12.64 -0.19 3.89
C SER A 243 -12.11 -0.20 2.47
N ILE A 244 -11.49 0.90 2.04
CA ILE A 244 -10.91 1.03 0.71
C ILE A 244 -9.45 1.46 0.79
N TYR A 245 -8.61 0.78 0.04
CA TYR A 245 -7.23 1.16 -0.24
C TYR A 245 -7.09 1.51 -1.72
N ILE A 246 -6.53 2.67 -2.03
CA ILE A 246 -6.28 3.10 -3.41
C ILE A 246 -4.80 2.92 -3.71
N LYS A 247 -4.46 2.27 -4.81
CA LYS A 247 -3.08 2.03 -5.23
C LYS A 247 -2.31 3.34 -5.41
N HIS A 248 -1.13 3.39 -4.82
CA HIS A 248 -0.25 4.57 -4.83
C HIS A 248 0.81 4.54 -5.93
N THR A 249 1.06 3.36 -6.50
CA THR A 249 2.09 3.17 -7.53
C THR A 249 1.54 2.40 -8.70
N ALA A 250 2.21 2.45 -9.83
CA ALA A 250 1.87 1.64 -10.97
C ALA A 250 3.09 0.90 -11.51
N CYS A 251 2.83 -0.21 -12.18
CA CYS A 251 3.84 -1.05 -12.79
C CYS A 251 3.46 -1.31 -14.25
N GLY A 252 4.36 -1.05 -15.16
CA GLY A 252 4.19 -1.46 -16.55
C GLY A 252 3.56 -0.40 -17.48
N SER A 253 3.25 -0.83 -18.71
CA SER A 253 2.74 0.02 -19.79
C SER A 253 1.30 0.50 -19.60
N SER A 254 0.52 -0.20 -18.80
CA SER A 254 -0.86 0.21 -18.45
C SER A 254 -0.94 1.56 -17.74
N CYS A 255 0.18 2.07 -17.25
CA CYS A 255 0.23 3.38 -16.58
C CYS A 255 0.06 4.58 -17.53
N LEU A 256 0.22 4.38 -18.84
CA LEU A 256 0.02 5.45 -19.82
C LEU A 256 -1.45 5.82 -20.00
N GLU A 257 -2.35 4.90 -19.67
CA GLU A 257 -3.79 5.10 -19.77
C GLU A 257 -4.36 5.90 -18.60
N PHE A 258 -3.60 6.00 -17.49
CA PHE A 258 -3.99 6.68 -16.27
C PHE A 258 -3.62 8.18 -16.21
N GLU A 259 -3.34 8.82 -17.33
CA GLU A 259 -2.95 10.25 -17.36
C GLU A 259 -4.00 11.19 -16.75
N ASN A 260 -5.25 10.77 -16.71
CA ASN A 260 -6.37 11.56 -16.19
C ASN A 260 -6.78 11.21 -14.75
N TYR A 261 -5.99 10.40 -14.05
CA TYR A 261 -6.29 10.02 -12.67
C TYR A 261 -6.25 11.25 -11.74
N PRO A 262 -7.27 11.47 -10.90
CA PRO A 262 -7.25 12.58 -9.95
C PRO A 262 -6.03 12.45 -9.04
N SER A 263 -5.31 13.51 -8.91
CA SER A 263 -3.94 13.61 -8.47
C SER A 263 -3.65 13.26 -7.00
N MET A 264 -4.64 12.89 -6.21
CA MET A 264 -4.48 12.75 -4.77
C MET A 264 -5.38 11.62 -4.24
N ALA A 265 -4.90 10.38 -4.33
CA ALA A 265 -5.39 9.41 -3.35
C ALA A 265 -4.94 9.93 -1.99
N PRO A 266 -5.85 10.14 -1.03
CA PRO A 266 -5.42 10.50 0.31
C PRO A 266 -4.51 9.39 0.83
N ILE A 267 -3.41 9.78 1.51
CA ILE A 267 -2.56 8.85 2.23
C ILE A 267 -3.33 8.42 3.50
N ILE A 268 -4.44 7.74 3.28
CA ILE A 268 -5.27 7.20 4.35
C ILE A 268 -5.13 5.68 4.28
N PHE A 269 -4.54 5.14 5.30
CA PHE A 269 -4.35 3.72 5.50
C PHE A 269 -5.15 3.33 6.74
N ASP A 270 -6.48 3.36 6.63
CA ASP A 270 -7.34 2.99 7.76
C ASP A 270 -7.23 1.47 8.00
N PRO A 271 -6.80 1.04 9.20
CA PRO A 271 -6.77 -0.37 9.56
C PRO A 271 -8.18 -0.97 9.52
N ILE A 272 -8.27 -2.20 9.05
CA ILE A 272 -9.47 -3.01 9.12
C ILE A 272 -9.46 -3.74 10.47
N ASN A 273 -10.49 -3.57 11.29
CA ASN A 273 -10.69 -4.41 12.46
C ASN A 273 -11.57 -5.60 12.08
N TYR A 274 -11.03 -6.81 12.20
CA TYR A 274 -11.75 -8.06 12.04
C TYR A 274 -11.49 -8.97 13.23
N LYS A 275 -12.48 -9.20 14.08
CA LYS A 275 -12.37 -10.01 15.31
C LYS A 275 -11.16 -9.62 16.19
N GLY A 276 -10.85 -8.34 16.25
CA GLY A 276 -9.71 -7.80 17.00
C GLY A 276 -8.35 -7.91 16.28
N PHE A 277 -8.26 -8.51 15.08
CA PHE A 277 -7.09 -8.42 14.22
C PHE A 277 -7.12 -7.12 13.41
N LEU A 278 -6.01 -6.39 13.43
CA LEU A 278 -5.83 -5.21 12.61
C LEU A 278 -5.19 -5.59 11.28
N ILE A 279 -5.89 -5.32 10.17
CA ILE A 279 -5.47 -5.75 8.83
C ILE A 279 -5.26 -4.52 7.95
N GLY A 280 -4.13 -4.49 7.24
CA GLY A 280 -3.80 -3.49 6.23
C GLY A 280 -3.86 -4.08 4.83
N MET A 281 -4.09 -3.23 3.83
CA MET A 281 -4.10 -3.61 2.42
C MET A 281 -3.01 -2.86 1.66
N THR A 282 -2.34 -3.55 0.74
CA THR A 282 -1.46 -2.94 -0.27
C THR A 282 -1.75 -3.58 -1.63
N ILE A 283 -1.39 -2.88 -2.71
CA ILE A 283 -1.63 -3.41 -4.05
C ILE A 283 -0.32 -3.51 -4.82
N CYS A 284 0.04 -4.74 -5.18
CA CYS A 284 1.08 -5.09 -6.13
C CYS A 284 2.38 -4.29 -5.89
N TYR A 285 2.71 -3.36 -6.79
CA TYR A 285 3.96 -2.61 -6.79
C TYR A 285 4.14 -1.67 -5.58
N ASP A 286 3.08 -1.39 -4.82
CA ASP A 286 3.18 -0.58 -3.59
C ASP A 286 4.13 -1.22 -2.56
N CYS A 287 4.25 -2.56 -2.55
CA CYS A 287 5.19 -3.26 -1.68
C CYS A 287 6.67 -2.94 -1.96
N ASN A 288 6.99 -2.38 -3.12
CA ASN A 288 8.36 -1.94 -3.46
C ASN A 288 8.77 -0.64 -2.77
N HIS A 289 7.80 0.10 -2.24
CA HIS A 289 8.01 1.39 -1.59
C HIS A 289 7.75 1.23 -0.09
N ALA A 290 8.84 1.11 0.66
CA ALA A 290 8.79 0.70 2.05
C ALA A 290 7.80 1.49 2.91
N LEU A 291 7.73 2.81 2.74
CA LEU A 291 6.88 3.66 3.59
C LEU A 291 5.38 3.43 3.38
N PHE A 292 4.92 2.98 2.19
CA PHE A 292 3.50 2.64 2.01
C PHE A 292 3.04 1.46 2.87
N SER A 293 3.91 0.46 3.05
CA SER A 293 3.62 -0.62 3.99
C SER A 293 3.94 -0.23 5.43
N ARG A 294 5.02 0.55 5.61
CA ARG A 294 5.52 0.91 6.94
C ARG A 294 4.55 1.78 7.74
N ILE A 295 3.72 2.58 7.06
CA ILE A 295 2.70 3.39 7.72
C ILE A 295 1.74 2.54 8.57
N TYR A 296 1.48 1.32 8.19
CA TYR A 296 0.69 0.38 8.99
C TYR A 296 1.37 0.02 10.32
N GLY A 297 2.70 0.11 10.40
CA GLY A 297 3.43 -0.08 11.65
C GLY A 297 3.05 0.92 12.74
N ILE A 298 2.60 2.13 12.38
CA ILE A 298 2.10 3.15 13.30
C ILE A 298 0.86 2.63 14.04
N TYR A 299 0.02 1.86 13.35
CA TYR A 299 -1.22 1.30 13.89
C TYR A 299 -1.02 -0.04 14.61
N GLY A 300 0.18 -0.61 14.58
CA GLY A 300 0.43 -1.95 15.16
C GLY A 300 -0.36 -3.04 14.43
N ILE A 301 -0.35 -3.00 13.10
CA ILE A 301 -1.05 -3.97 12.24
C ILE A 301 -0.59 -5.40 12.49
N ASP A 302 -1.53 -6.33 12.60
CA ASP A 302 -1.26 -7.76 12.73
C ASP A 302 -0.96 -8.41 11.37
N LEU A 303 -1.67 -8.00 10.31
CA LEU A 303 -1.60 -8.60 8.98
C LEU A 303 -1.64 -7.56 7.87
N ILE A 304 -0.77 -7.69 6.87
CA ILE A 304 -0.83 -6.95 5.60
C ILE A 304 -1.18 -7.92 4.49
N ILE A 305 -2.21 -7.60 3.69
CA ILE A 305 -2.60 -8.35 2.50
C ILE A 305 -2.18 -7.57 1.26
N ASN A 306 -1.33 -8.17 0.43
CA ASN A 306 -0.87 -7.59 -0.83
C ASN A 306 -1.57 -8.28 -2.01
N SER A 307 -2.51 -7.58 -2.63
CA SER A 307 -3.19 -8.03 -3.84
C SER A 307 -2.34 -7.73 -5.06
N THR A 308 -1.82 -8.77 -5.73
CA THR A 308 -0.90 -8.63 -6.88
C THR A 308 -1.52 -9.19 -8.16
N GLY A 309 -1.40 -8.45 -9.26
CA GLY A 309 -2.00 -8.81 -10.56
C GLY A 309 -1.25 -9.88 -11.36
N GLY A 310 -0.16 -10.40 -10.84
CA GLY A 310 0.70 -11.34 -11.57
C GLY A 310 1.81 -10.65 -12.37
N ASN A 311 2.44 -11.38 -13.27
CA ASN A 311 3.55 -10.90 -14.11
C ASN A 311 4.73 -10.28 -13.34
N VAL A 312 5.07 -10.91 -12.22
CA VAL A 312 6.14 -10.48 -11.31
C VAL A 312 7.19 -11.57 -11.14
N VAL A 313 8.43 -11.18 -10.93
CA VAL A 313 9.53 -12.12 -10.68
C VAL A 313 9.44 -12.63 -9.24
N TYR A 314 9.31 -13.95 -9.07
CA TYR A 314 9.16 -14.59 -7.76
C TYR A 314 10.15 -14.08 -6.72
N ASP A 315 11.45 -14.27 -6.94
CA ASP A 315 12.50 -13.90 -5.97
C ASP A 315 12.45 -12.44 -5.54
N LYS A 316 12.05 -11.56 -6.44
CA LYS A 316 11.93 -10.13 -6.18
C LYS A 316 10.76 -9.85 -5.24
N TRP A 317 9.57 -10.37 -5.57
CA TRP A 317 8.37 -10.19 -4.74
C TRP A 317 8.50 -10.88 -3.39
N PHE A 318 9.08 -12.07 -3.39
CA PHE A 318 9.39 -12.81 -2.17
C PHE A 318 10.21 -11.97 -1.19
N LYS A 319 11.30 -11.36 -1.65
CA LYS A 319 12.16 -10.50 -0.82
C LYS A 319 11.44 -9.26 -0.31
N TYR A 320 10.70 -8.56 -1.19
CA TYR A 320 9.95 -7.39 -0.77
C TYR A 320 8.95 -7.73 0.33
N ASN A 321 8.12 -8.73 0.13
CA ASN A 321 7.07 -9.07 1.09
C ASN A 321 7.63 -9.65 2.40
N LYS A 322 8.71 -10.45 2.33
CA LYS A 322 9.44 -10.89 3.53
C LYS A 322 10.01 -9.69 4.30
N ALA A 323 10.59 -8.70 3.62
CA ALA A 323 11.08 -7.50 4.26
C ALA A 323 9.94 -6.69 4.92
N ARG A 324 8.79 -6.54 4.24
CA ARG A 324 7.62 -5.86 4.81
C ARG A 324 7.11 -6.54 6.08
N ALA A 325 7.13 -7.86 6.14
CA ALA A 325 6.77 -8.60 7.35
C ALA A 325 7.73 -8.28 8.52
N ILE A 326 9.03 -8.33 8.27
CA ILE A 326 10.07 -8.06 9.28
C ILE A 326 10.01 -6.60 9.76
N GLU A 327 9.94 -5.64 8.83
CA GLU A 327 9.97 -4.20 9.12
C GLU A 327 8.75 -3.73 9.93
N ASN A 328 7.58 -4.29 9.65
CA ASN A 328 6.34 -3.91 10.30
C ASN A 328 6.00 -4.81 11.51
N TYR A 329 6.79 -5.87 11.71
CA TYR A 329 6.48 -6.90 12.69
C TYR A 329 5.04 -7.41 12.55
N SER A 330 4.66 -7.73 11.31
CA SER A 330 3.31 -8.17 10.95
C SER A 330 3.36 -9.38 10.02
N PHE A 331 2.30 -10.15 10.01
CA PHE A 331 2.09 -11.12 8.94
C PHE A 331 1.95 -10.40 7.60
N VAL A 332 2.42 -11.02 6.53
CA VAL A 332 2.19 -10.54 5.15
C VAL A 332 1.71 -11.71 4.31
N LEU A 333 0.54 -11.59 3.70
CA LEU A 333 0.03 -12.55 2.74
C LEU A 333 -0.04 -11.91 1.34
N VAL A 334 0.31 -12.70 0.32
CA VAL A 334 0.31 -12.25 -1.06
C VAL A 334 -0.59 -13.14 -1.89
N THR A 335 -1.57 -12.52 -2.55
CA THR A 335 -2.41 -13.17 -3.56
C THR A 335 -1.99 -12.72 -4.95
N MET A 336 -1.97 -13.64 -5.90
CA MET A 336 -1.54 -13.36 -7.27
C MET A 336 -2.56 -13.78 -8.30
N GLY A 337 -2.76 -12.91 -9.31
CA GLY A 337 -3.37 -13.27 -10.59
C GLY A 337 -2.28 -13.70 -11.56
N GLY A 338 -2.37 -14.90 -12.09
CA GLY A 338 -1.47 -15.39 -13.13
C GLY A 338 -2.24 -15.62 -14.42
N ASP A 339 -1.64 -15.36 -15.58
CA ASP A 339 -2.19 -15.75 -16.88
C ASP A 339 -1.76 -17.15 -17.31
N GLY A 340 -0.91 -17.80 -16.51
CA GLY A 340 -0.44 -19.16 -16.77
C GLY A 340 0.54 -19.28 -17.93
N THR A 341 0.97 -18.15 -18.53
CA THR A 341 2.00 -18.21 -19.58
C THR A 341 3.39 -18.39 -18.97
N LYS A 342 4.28 -19.10 -19.67
CA LYS A 342 5.66 -19.31 -19.22
C LYS A 342 6.45 -17.99 -19.09
N GLU A 343 6.02 -16.94 -19.71
CA GLU A 343 6.71 -15.65 -19.76
C GLU A 343 6.30 -14.68 -18.64
N SER A 344 5.04 -14.71 -18.23
CA SER A 344 4.53 -14.01 -17.05
C SER A 344 4.35 -14.92 -15.85
N GLY A 345 4.54 -16.11 -16.02
CA GLY A 345 4.01 -17.36 -15.60
C GLY A 345 4.35 -17.79 -14.25
N HIS A 346 4.02 -17.10 -13.30
CA HIS A 346 4.35 -17.61 -12.01
C HIS A 346 3.14 -17.53 -11.10
N ASN A 347 2.49 -18.67 -10.98
CA ASN A 347 1.45 -18.89 -10.02
C ASN A 347 2.09 -19.15 -8.67
N TYR A 348 2.22 -18.12 -7.84
CA TYR A 348 2.80 -18.23 -6.51
C TYR A 348 1.78 -17.95 -5.43
N VAL A 349 1.92 -18.68 -4.35
CA VAL A 349 1.22 -18.39 -3.10
C VAL A 349 2.27 -18.32 -2.01
N TYR A 350 2.35 -17.22 -1.30
CA TYR A 350 3.23 -17.13 -0.15
C TYR A 350 2.73 -16.14 0.89
N GLY A 351 3.14 -16.41 2.11
CA GLY A 351 2.96 -15.57 3.25
C GLY A 351 4.19 -15.59 4.14
N PHE A 352 4.30 -14.61 5.01
CA PHE A 352 5.38 -14.49 5.97
C PHE A 352 4.83 -14.14 7.33
N ASN A 353 5.43 -14.73 8.37
CA ASN A 353 5.19 -14.31 9.75
C ASN A 353 6.03 -13.06 10.10
N PRO A 354 5.78 -12.40 11.26
CA PRO A 354 6.50 -11.19 11.68
C PRO A 354 8.01 -11.35 11.79
N ASN A 355 8.51 -12.58 11.96
CA ASN A 355 9.93 -12.88 12.00
C ASN A 355 10.54 -13.23 10.65
N GLY A 356 9.75 -13.15 9.56
CA GLY A 356 10.18 -13.45 8.20
C GLY A 356 10.21 -14.94 7.86
N GLY A 357 9.69 -15.82 8.73
CA GLY A 357 9.45 -17.22 8.41
C GLY A 357 8.37 -17.36 7.35
N GLN A 358 8.57 -18.24 6.36
CA GLN A 358 7.57 -18.49 5.34
C GLN A 358 6.42 -19.34 5.88
N LEU A 359 5.21 -18.85 5.72
CA LEU A 359 3.99 -19.59 6.05
C LEU A 359 3.67 -20.59 4.94
N GLN A 360 3.15 -21.74 5.35
CA GLN A 360 2.61 -22.75 4.45
C GLN A 360 1.08 -22.73 4.54
N PRO A 361 0.36 -22.65 3.43
CA PRO A 361 -1.10 -22.79 3.47
C PRO A 361 -1.49 -24.22 3.83
N GLU A 362 -2.59 -24.38 4.55
CA GLU A 362 -3.09 -25.67 5.06
C GLU A 362 -3.30 -26.71 3.94
N ASN A 363 -3.67 -26.26 2.74
CA ASN A 363 -4.05 -27.11 1.63
C ASN A 363 -3.02 -27.19 0.50
N LEU A 364 -1.77 -26.80 0.77
CA LEU A 364 -0.67 -26.95 -0.18
C LEU A 364 0.34 -27.97 0.33
N ASN A 365 0.45 -29.09 -0.36
CA ASN A 365 1.49 -30.07 -0.12
C ASN A 365 2.74 -29.69 -0.92
N GLY A 366 3.82 -29.31 -0.24
CA GLY A 366 5.10 -28.98 -0.86
C GLY A 366 5.50 -27.51 -0.73
N SER A 367 6.65 -27.16 -1.30
CA SER A 367 7.19 -25.80 -1.25
C SER A 367 6.48 -24.89 -2.27
N SER A 368 6.04 -23.72 -1.84
CA SER A 368 5.54 -22.68 -2.74
C SER A 368 6.60 -22.16 -3.72
N LYS A 369 7.85 -22.60 -3.60
CA LYS A 369 8.92 -22.34 -4.58
C LYS A 369 8.80 -23.19 -5.83
N GLU A 370 8.04 -24.27 -5.77
CA GLU A 370 7.76 -25.08 -6.96
C GLU A 370 6.79 -24.29 -7.84
N HIS A 371 7.28 -23.87 -8.98
CA HIS A 371 6.55 -23.11 -9.97
C HIS A 371 5.28 -23.84 -10.42
N ASN A 372 4.21 -23.09 -10.64
CA ASN A 372 2.92 -23.56 -11.14
C ASN A 372 2.02 -24.24 -10.10
N VAL A 373 1.79 -23.54 -8.98
CA VAL A 373 0.73 -23.93 -8.07
C VAL A 373 -0.62 -23.86 -8.81
N PRO A 374 -1.51 -24.86 -8.71
CA PRO A 374 -2.82 -24.81 -9.35
C PRO A 374 -3.66 -23.62 -8.92
N GLY A 375 -4.52 -23.11 -9.81
CA GLY A 375 -5.48 -22.09 -9.43
C GLY A 375 -6.47 -22.60 -8.38
N GLY A 376 -6.82 -21.74 -7.42
CA GLY A 376 -7.72 -22.09 -6.33
C GLY A 376 -7.59 -21.21 -5.11
N LEU A 377 -8.02 -21.70 -3.97
CA LEU A 377 -7.90 -21.05 -2.68
C LEU A 377 -6.81 -21.72 -1.84
N TYR A 378 -5.99 -20.90 -1.22
CA TYR A 378 -4.92 -21.33 -0.32
C TYR A 378 -5.14 -20.69 1.05
N VAL A 379 -5.43 -21.51 2.05
CA VAL A 379 -5.85 -21.06 3.38
C VAL A 379 -4.64 -20.95 4.29
N TYR A 380 -4.49 -19.78 4.91
CA TYR A 380 -3.49 -19.51 5.94
C TYR A 380 -4.19 -19.27 7.27
N GLU A 381 -3.74 -19.92 8.31
CA GLU A 381 -4.10 -19.59 9.67
C GLU A 381 -3.14 -18.53 10.22
N ILE A 382 -3.68 -17.41 10.68
CA ILE A 382 -2.95 -16.29 11.28
C ILE A 382 -3.24 -16.28 12.76
N THR A 383 -2.22 -16.53 13.56
CA THR A 383 -2.29 -16.53 15.02
C THR A 383 -1.60 -15.29 15.59
N ARG A 384 -1.75 -15.05 16.89
CA ARG A 384 -1.01 -13.96 17.55
C ARG A 384 0.46 -14.31 17.84
N ASP A 385 0.87 -15.55 17.58
CA ASP A 385 2.25 -15.96 17.67
C ASP A 385 3.05 -15.43 16.46
N ALA A 386 4.14 -14.75 16.75
CA ALA A 386 5.02 -14.21 15.72
C ALA A 386 5.73 -15.28 14.87
N GLY A 387 5.69 -16.54 15.30
CA GLY A 387 6.36 -17.65 14.62
C GLY A 387 7.89 -17.57 14.64
N THR A 388 8.53 -18.51 13.97
CA THR A 388 9.99 -18.61 13.87
C THR A 388 10.53 -17.90 12.65
N SER A 389 11.78 -17.44 12.72
CA SER A 389 12.53 -16.91 11.57
C SER A 389 13.02 -18.03 10.66
N GLU A 390 13.25 -17.70 9.40
CA GLU A 390 13.92 -18.60 8.45
C GLU A 390 15.10 -17.91 7.75
N PRO A 391 16.19 -18.65 7.47
CA PRO A 391 17.33 -18.11 6.74
C PRO A 391 16.93 -17.52 5.39
N ASP A 392 17.53 -16.39 5.04
CA ASP A 392 17.43 -15.85 3.69
C ASP A 392 18.35 -16.61 2.74
N ASN A 393 17.80 -17.59 2.06
CA ASN A 393 18.51 -18.42 1.09
C ASN A 393 18.50 -17.82 -0.34
N SER A 394 17.92 -16.62 -0.51
CA SER A 394 17.87 -15.94 -1.81
C SER A 394 19.24 -15.37 -2.18
N ASN A 395 19.67 -15.55 -3.43
CA ASN A 395 20.94 -15.03 -3.95
C ASN A 395 22.17 -15.40 -3.09
N GLN A 396 22.41 -16.70 -2.93
CA GLN A 396 23.60 -17.20 -2.24
C GLN A 396 24.89 -16.99 -3.08
N PHE A 397 24.77 -16.76 -4.39
CA PHE A 397 25.92 -16.61 -5.28
C PHE A 397 26.43 -15.16 -5.27
N GLU A 398 27.71 -15.03 -4.93
CA GLU A 398 28.41 -13.75 -5.04
C GLU A 398 28.92 -13.58 -6.48
N THR A 399 28.79 -12.38 -6.99
CA THR A 399 29.24 -12.02 -8.33
C THR A 399 30.28 -10.90 -8.29
N VAL A 400 31.15 -10.85 -9.30
CA VAL A 400 32.06 -9.74 -9.49
C VAL A 400 31.47 -8.78 -10.54
N ASN A 401 31.35 -7.52 -10.20
CA ASN A 401 30.90 -6.53 -11.19
C ASN A 401 31.91 -6.41 -12.34
N LYS A 402 31.41 -6.39 -13.57
CA LYS A 402 32.24 -6.21 -14.78
C LYS A 402 32.61 -4.75 -15.04
N ASN A 403 31.81 -3.82 -14.55
CA ASN A 403 31.96 -2.39 -14.75
C ASN A 403 32.13 -1.70 -13.40
N VAL A 404 33.36 -1.63 -12.90
CA VAL A 404 33.66 -1.05 -11.60
C VAL A 404 34.11 0.39 -11.80
N GLN A 405 33.35 1.34 -11.25
CA GLN A 405 33.74 2.76 -11.22
C GLN A 405 34.05 3.25 -9.81
N PHE A 406 33.68 2.51 -8.79
CA PHE A 406 33.95 2.87 -7.41
C PHE A 406 34.39 1.63 -6.62
N ALA A 407 35.49 1.73 -5.90
CA ALA A 407 36.03 0.65 -5.08
C ALA A 407 35.84 0.97 -3.60
N TRP A 408 35.26 0.01 -2.86
CA TRP A 408 35.06 0.14 -1.42
C TRP A 408 35.96 -0.83 -0.67
N PRO A 409 36.84 -0.36 0.22
CA PRO A 409 37.77 -1.23 0.95
C PRO A 409 37.03 -2.09 1.98
N ILE A 410 37.40 -3.37 2.09
CA ILE A 410 36.86 -4.27 3.13
C ILE A 410 37.30 -3.81 4.52
N SER A 411 38.45 -3.12 4.62
CA SER A 411 38.96 -2.57 5.88
C SER A 411 38.11 -1.44 6.48
N GLY A 412 37.01 -1.08 5.79
CA GLY A 412 36.02 -0.13 6.28
C GLY A 412 36.09 1.26 5.67
N SER A 413 35.15 2.08 6.07
CA SER A 413 34.85 3.40 5.48
C SER A 413 35.78 4.53 5.91
N ALA A 414 36.60 4.35 6.94
CA ALA A 414 37.29 5.47 7.61
C ALA A 414 38.12 6.34 6.64
N ASP A 415 38.87 5.73 5.72
CA ASP A 415 39.72 6.49 4.80
C ASP A 415 38.93 7.09 3.63
N VAL A 416 37.90 6.39 3.17
CA VAL A 416 37.00 6.91 2.14
C VAL A 416 36.23 8.14 2.63
N LEU A 417 35.73 8.08 3.85
CA LEU A 417 34.99 9.19 4.48
C LEU A 417 35.88 10.40 4.78
N LYS A 418 37.16 10.18 5.17
CA LYS A 418 38.12 11.29 5.36
C LYS A 418 38.38 12.10 4.09
N SER A 419 38.29 11.44 2.91
CA SER A 419 38.51 12.10 1.62
C SER A 419 37.21 12.69 1.02
N ALA A 420 36.06 12.41 1.61
CA ALA A 420 34.76 12.85 1.15
C ALA A 420 34.32 14.18 1.80
N GLU A 421 33.61 15.01 1.07
CA GLU A 421 32.96 16.22 1.58
C GLU A 421 31.80 15.81 2.52
N LYS A 422 31.85 16.26 3.77
CA LYS A 422 30.77 16.05 4.74
C LYS A 422 29.65 17.07 4.49
N LEU A 423 28.45 16.59 4.13
CA LEU A 423 27.28 17.44 3.94
C LEU A 423 26.43 17.53 5.22
N THR A 424 26.26 16.40 5.90
CA THR A 424 25.60 16.29 7.21
C THR A 424 26.34 15.26 8.08
N ASN A 425 25.83 14.96 9.27
CA ASN A 425 26.41 13.88 10.10
C ASN A 425 26.28 12.49 9.46
N HIS A 426 25.30 12.30 8.59
CA HIS A 426 25.00 11.03 7.96
C HIS A 426 25.21 11.00 6.44
N ILE A 427 25.53 12.14 5.83
CA ILE A 427 25.65 12.24 4.37
C ILE A 427 27.01 12.82 4.00
N TYR A 428 27.74 12.07 3.18
CA TYR A 428 29.03 12.47 2.63
C TYR A 428 28.96 12.42 1.10
N ARG A 429 29.77 13.21 0.43
CA ARG A 429 29.85 13.28 -1.02
C ARG A 429 31.27 13.11 -1.52
N GLN A 430 31.45 12.32 -2.56
CA GLN A 430 32.70 12.17 -3.28
C GLN A 430 32.46 12.36 -4.79
N SER A 431 33.32 13.13 -5.45
CA SER A 431 33.29 13.27 -6.91
C SER A 431 34.08 12.14 -7.56
N VAL A 432 33.44 11.42 -8.49
CA VAL A 432 34.06 10.32 -9.25
C VAL A 432 33.80 10.58 -10.74
N GLY A 433 34.78 11.13 -11.43
CA GLY A 433 34.58 11.62 -12.80
C GLY A 433 33.45 12.67 -12.86
N LYS A 434 32.40 12.39 -13.63
CA LYS A 434 31.21 13.26 -13.72
C LYS A 434 30.14 12.97 -12.65
N ASP A 435 30.29 11.90 -11.90
CA ASP A 435 29.30 11.43 -10.96
C ASP A 435 29.54 12.02 -9.56
N ASN A 436 28.45 12.36 -8.87
CA ASN A 436 28.43 12.73 -7.47
C ASN A 436 27.99 11.51 -6.67
N VAL A 437 28.93 10.85 -6.01
CA VAL A 437 28.67 9.66 -5.17
C VAL A 437 28.34 10.13 -3.77
N PHE A 438 27.13 9.82 -3.32
CA PHE A 438 26.67 10.09 -1.97
C PHE A 438 26.76 8.83 -1.13
N LEU A 439 27.36 8.97 0.03
CA LEU A 439 27.59 7.93 1.02
C LEU A 439 26.68 8.25 2.22
N PHE A 440 25.74 7.35 2.51
CA PHE A 440 24.76 7.52 3.57
C PHE A 440 25.08 6.59 4.73
N LEU A 441 25.45 7.16 5.86
CA LEU A 441 25.73 6.39 7.06
C LEU A 441 24.43 6.06 7.78
N VAL A 442 24.16 4.80 7.95
CA VAL A 442 23.03 4.27 8.69
C VAL A 442 23.55 3.34 9.77
N ASP A 443 23.33 3.71 11.00
CA ASP A 443 23.91 3.00 12.13
C ASP A 443 23.01 1.82 12.54
N ASP A 444 23.67 0.71 12.87
CA ASP A 444 23.11 -0.49 13.49
C ASP A 444 21.71 -0.89 12.94
N MET A 445 20.72 -1.00 13.81
CA MET A 445 19.37 -1.46 13.49
C MET A 445 18.53 -0.43 12.72
N ASP A 446 19.01 0.78 12.53
CA ASP A 446 18.25 1.81 11.79
C ASP A 446 18.05 1.43 10.31
N ILE A 447 18.89 0.56 9.76
CA ILE A 447 18.70 -0.01 8.42
C ILE A 447 17.39 -0.81 8.29
N MET A 448 16.90 -1.36 9.39
CA MET A 448 15.63 -2.09 9.46
C MET A 448 14.41 -1.17 9.36
N LYS A 449 14.60 0.13 9.58
CA LYS A 449 13.56 1.15 9.70
C LYS A 449 13.52 2.03 8.45
N PRO A 450 12.56 1.83 7.53
CA PRO A 450 12.43 2.68 6.35
C PRO A 450 12.34 4.17 6.67
N GLU A 451 11.68 4.53 7.77
CA GLU A 451 11.53 5.91 8.26
C GLU A 451 12.84 6.58 8.67
N LYS A 452 13.90 5.81 8.94
CA LYS A 452 15.25 6.34 9.20
C LYS A 452 16.13 6.39 7.94
N VAL A 453 15.89 5.49 6.99
CA VAL A 453 16.68 5.38 5.75
C VAL A 453 16.19 6.33 4.67
N GLN A 454 14.89 6.36 4.41
CA GLN A 454 14.31 7.10 3.29
C GLN A 454 14.56 8.62 3.37
N PRO A 455 14.45 9.30 4.53
CA PRO A 455 14.75 10.74 4.63
C PRO A 455 16.17 11.10 4.19
N LEU A 456 17.15 10.23 4.46
CA LEU A 456 18.54 10.46 4.03
C LEU A 456 18.66 10.47 2.50
N LEU A 457 17.99 9.52 1.83
CA LEU A 457 18.08 9.37 0.37
C LEU A 457 17.32 10.46 -0.40
N TYR A 458 16.31 11.08 0.22
CA TYR A 458 15.52 12.17 -0.33
C TYR A 458 15.92 13.56 0.18
N ALA A 459 17.02 13.66 0.93
CA ALA A 459 17.48 14.91 1.54
C ALA A 459 17.58 16.06 0.53
N LYS A 460 17.13 17.25 0.95
CA LYS A 460 17.05 18.46 0.10
C LYS A 460 18.43 18.88 -0.41
N GLU A 461 19.47 18.65 0.38
CA GLU A 461 20.87 18.95 0.07
C GLU A 461 21.37 18.25 -1.20
N LEU A 462 20.76 17.11 -1.54
CA LEU A 462 21.14 16.33 -2.73
C LEU A 462 20.64 16.96 -4.02
N LYS A 463 19.55 17.74 -3.97
CA LYS A 463 18.85 18.25 -5.17
C LYS A 463 19.71 19.19 -6.02
N LYS A 464 20.72 19.85 -5.43
CA LYS A 464 21.62 20.76 -6.13
C LYS A 464 22.68 20.07 -7.00
N TYR A 465 22.87 18.75 -6.84
CA TYR A 465 23.89 18.00 -7.57
C TYR A 465 23.29 17.22 -8.74
N ALA A 466 24.00 17.22 -9.87
CA ALA A 466 23.68 16.37 -11.03
C ALA A 466 24.35 14.99 -10.91
N ASN A 467 23.93 14.03 -11.72
CA ASN A 467 24.52 12.69 -11.84
C ASN A 467 24.74 12.00 -10.48
N ARG A 468 23.72 12.00 -9.67
CA ARG A 468 23.75 11.44 -8.32
C ARG A 468 23.89 9.92 -8.35
N LYS A 469 24.74 9.40 -7.47
CA LYS A 469 24.95 7.98 -7.19
C LYS A 469 24.84 7.75 -5.69
N TYR A 470 24.20 6.63 -5.30
CA TYR A 470 23.78 6.39 -3.93
C TYR A 470 24.40 5.11 -3.39
N ILE A 471 25.05 5.21 -2.26
CA ILE A 471 25.65 4.08 -1.53
C ILE A 471 25.28 4.22 -0.06
N ILE A 472 24.55 3.25 0.47
CA ILE A 472 24.21 3.16 1.90
C ILE A 472 25.33 2.36 2.59
N ILE A 473 25.80 2.85 3.70
CA ILE A 473 26.80 2.20 4.55
C ILE A 473 26.14 1.92 5.89
N ASN A 474 25.82 0.66 6.12
CA ASN A 474 25.25 0.21 7.39
C ASN A 474 26.38 -0.30 8.29
N ARG A 475 26.56 0.34 9.43
CA ARG A 475 27.66 0.05 10.37
C ARG A 475 27.15 -0.61 11.62
N HIS A 476 27.83 -1.70 11.99
CA HIS A 476 27.61 -2.44 13.21
C HIS A 476 28.95 -2.69 13.92
N ASN A 477 28.97 -2.68 15.24
CA ASN A 477 30.15 -3.15 15.97
C ASN A 477 30.26 -4.67 15.90
N HIS A 478 29.14 -5.34 16.15
CA HIS A 478 29.05 -6.81 16.13
C HIS A 478 27.69 -7.24 15.54
N ILE A 479 27.67 -8.33 14.80
CA ILE A 479 26.45 -8.86 14.21
C ILE A 479 26.28 -10.30 14.62
N ASP A 480 25.14 -10.62 15.25
CA ASP A 480 24.75 -12.00 15.46
C ASP A 480 24.57 -12.72 14.11
N PRO A 481 25.29 -13.82 13.86
CA PRO A 481 25.21 -14.56 12.61
C PRO A 481 23.82 -15.14 12.30
N VAL A 482 23.02 -15.44 13.32
CA VAL A 482 21.64 -15.94 13.14
C VAL A 482 20.75 -14.80 12.68
N PHE A 483 20.77 -13.67 13.37
CA PHE A 483 20.05 -12.46 12.98
C PHE A 483 20.40 -12.00 11.57
N PHE A 484 21.71 -12.04 11.22
CA PHE A 484 22.16 -11.71 9.86
C PHE A 484 21.48 -12.59 8.81
N ARG A 485 21.54 -13.92 8.99
CA ARG A 485 21.01 -14.87 8.01
C ARG A 485 19.49 -14.81 7.90
N GLU A 486 18.80 -14.61 9.00
CA GLU A 486 17.35 -14.72 9.05
C GLU A 486 16.63 -13.41 8.68
N LYS A 487 17.21 -12.26 9.06
CA LYS A 487 16.55 -10.96 8.93
C LYS A 487 17.38 -9.93 8.17
N LEU A 488 18.58 -9.59 8.66
CA LEU A 488 19.34 -8.45 8.14
C LEU A 488 19.72 -8.62 6.67
N SER A 489 20.11 -9.82 6.26
CA SER A 489 20.52 -10.09 4.87
C SER A 489 19.43 -9.74 3.86
N VAL A 490 18.17 -10.09 4.11
CA VAL A 490 17.07 -9.75 3.20
C VAL A 490 16.80 -8.25 3.20
N ILE A 491 16.87 -7.60 4.35
CA ILE A 491 16.69 -6.13 4.44
C ILE A 491 17.75 -5.39 3.61
N LEU A 492 19.03 -5.73 3.75
CA LEU A 492 20.11 -5.11 2.98
C LEU A 492 19.91 -5.28 1.46
N LYS A 493 19.50 -6.48 1.03
CA LYS A 493 19.14 -6.75 -0.37
C LYS A 493 17.98 -5.88 -0.85
N VAL A 494 16.94 -5.78 -0.02
CA VAL A 494 15.75 -4.98 -0.36
C VAL A 494 16.06 -3.50 -0.39
N ARG A 495 16.87 -2.97 0.56
CA ARG A 495 17.32 -1.57 0.50
C ARG A 495 18.06 -1.24 -0.79
N ALA A 496 18.90 -2.16 -1.27
CA ALA A 496 19.59 -1.98 -2.56
C ALA A 496 18.60 -1.94 -3.74
N MET A 497 17.61 -2.83 -3.74
CA MET A 497 16.63 -2.97 -4.82
C MET A 497 15.64 -1.80 -4.87
N GLU A 498 15.01 -1.46 -3.73
CA GLU A 498 13.96 -0.44 -3.65
C GLU A 498 14.50 0.98 -3.87
N ASN A 499 15.77 1.22 -3.51
CA ASN A 499 16.42 2.51 -3.62
C ASN A 499 17.35 2.64 -4.83
N TYR A 500 17.45 1.60 -5.65
CA TYR A 500 18.36 1.59 -6.81
C TYR A 500 19.78 2.05 -6.45
N CYS A 501 20.36 1.41 -5.45
CA CYS A 501 21.63 1.80 -4.84
C CYS A 501 22.55 0.59 -4.57
N ALA A 502 23.73 0.86 -4.03
CA ALA A 502 24.54 -0.14 -3.35
C ALA A 502 24.34 -0.01 -1.83
N VAL A 503 24.41 -1.13 -1.13
CA VAL A 503 24.36 -1.21 0.32
C VAL A 503 25.57 -1.99 0.80
N ILE A 504 26.36 -1.40 1.66
CA ILE A 504 27.56 -1.99 2.26
C ILE A 504 27.29 -2.21 3.73
N LEU A 505 27.47 -3.42 4.18
CA LEU A 505 27.50 -3.78 5.58
C LEU A 505 28.94 -3.75 6.05
N GLU A 506 29.22 -2.97 7.08
CA GLU A 506 30.50 -2.90 7.78
C GLU A 506 30.33 -3.38 9.21
N SER A 507 31.08 -4.39 9.61
CA SER A 507 31.24 -4.74 11.02
C SER A 507 32.60 -5.39 11.23
N ASP A 508 32.99 -5.53 12.50
CA ASP A 508 34.26 -6.19 12.86
C ASP A 508 34.30 -7.66 12.40
N ASP A 509 33.15 -8.32 12.37
CA ASP A 509 33.03 -9.75 12.05
C ASP A 509 32.66 -10.04 10.61
N LEU A 510 31.93 -9.13 9.94
CA LEU A 510 31.29 -9.41 8.66
C LEU A 510 31.18 -8.19 7.79
N ASN A 511 31.77 -8.26 6.61
CA ASN A 511 31.63 -7.23 5.59
C ASN A 511 30.96 -7.79 4.35
N LYS A 512 29.88 -7.16 3.88
CA LYS A 512 29.09 -7.56 2.72
C LYS A 512 28.74 -6.36 1.86
N CYS A 513 28.60 -6.58 0.56
CA CYS A 513 28.13 -5.58 -0.37
C CYS A 513 26.98 -6.14 -1.21
N TYR A 514 25.89 -5.38 -1.25
CA TYR A 514 24.71 -5.66 -2.07
C TYR A 514 24.50 -4.52 -3.04
N GLN A 515 24.12 -4.83 -4.26
CA GLN A 515 23.83 -3.82 -5.26
C GLN A 515 22.55 -4.14 -6.02
N CYS A 516 21.87 -3.10 -6.50
CA CYS A 516 20.75 -3.27 -7.40
C CYS A 516 21.23 -3.89 -8.72
N GLY A 517 20.75 -5.06 -9.03
CA GLY A 517 21.08 -5.80 -10.25
C GLY A 517 20.18 -5.45 -11.43
N MET A 518 20.25 -6.26 -12.49
CA MET A 518 19.34 -6.15 -13.63
C MET A 518 17.89 -6.41 -13.20
N ASN A 519 16.94 -5.73 -13.85
CA ASN A 519 15.51 -5.84 -13.56
C ASN A 519 15.15 -5.57 -12.09
N ARG A 520 15.98 -4.75 -11.41
CA ARG A 520 15.85 -4.44 -9.99
C ARG A 520 15.85 -5.68 -9.09
N THR A 521 16.64 -6.67 -9.41
CA THR A 521 16.96 -7.78 -8.51
C THR A 521 18.11 -7.38 -7.60
N SER A 522 18.32 -8.09 -6.50
CA SER A 522 19.52 -7.90 -5.68
C SER A 522 20.70 -8.69 -6.25
N GLN A 523 21.88 -8.14 -6.12
CA GLN A 523 23.14 -8.76 -6.47
C GLN A 523 24.06 -8.71 -5.26
N VAL A 524 24.62 -9.84 -4.87
CA VAL A 524 25.68 -9.92 -3.86
C VAL A 524 27.01 -9.70 -4.56
N VAL A 525 27.76 -8.69 -4.15
CA VAL A 525 29.05 -8.32 -4.75
C VAL A 525 30.17 -8.98 -4.00
N ARG A 526 30.97 -9.81 -4.69
CA ARG A 526 32.17 -10.42 -4.12
C ARG A 526 33.32 -9.43 -4.07
N ALA A 527 34.03 -9.41 -2.97
CA ALA A 527 35.26 -8.64 -2.84
C ALA A 527 36.40 -9.24 -3.70
N VAL A 528 37.19 -8.39 -4.31
CA VAL A 528 38.39 -8.73 -5.08
C VAL A 528 39.53 -7.84 -4.59
N ASN A 529 40.68 -8.45 -4.27
CA ASN A 529 41.86 -7.72 -3.78
C ASN A 529 41.55 -6.77 -2.61
N GLY A 530 40.75 -7.22 -1.67
CA GLY A 530 40.42 -6.43 -0.46
C GLY A 530 39.41 -5.29 -0.71
N THR A 531 38.70 -5.28 -1.84
CA THR A 531 37.71 -4.25 -2.16
C THR A 531 36.44 -4.83 -2.76
N PHE A 532 35.30 -4.17 -2.50
CA PHE A 532 34.07 -4.36 -3.26
C PHE A 532 34.03 -3.42 -4.47
N GLY A 533 33.91 -3.98 -5.65
CA GLY A 533 33.76 -3.21 -6.88
C GLY A 533 32.31 -2.81 -7.14
N ILE A 534 32.01 -1.50 -7.14
CA ILE A 534 30.65 -0.99 -7.32
C ILE A 534 30.48 -0.46 -8.72
N ASP A 535 29.42 -0.89 -9.42
CA ASP A 535 28.97 -0.39 -10.70
C ASP A 535 28.04 0.83 -10.49
N LEU A 536 28.58 2.04 -10.63
CA LEU A 536 27.84 3.28 -10.42
C LEU A 536 26.66 3.46 -11.40
N SER A 537 26.65 2.76 -12.55
CA SER A 537 25.51 2.81 -13.47
C SER A 537 24.23 2.26 -12.84
N ARG A 538 24.36 1.45 -11.78
CA ARG A 538 23.27 0.79 -11.06
C ARG A 538 22.99 1.40 -9.68
N THR A 539 23.44 2.61 -9.44
CA THR A 539 23.27 3.31 -8.16
C THR A 539 22.66 4.69 -8.34
N SER A 540 21.78 4.85 -9.31
CA SER A 540 21.17 6.15 -9.65
C SER A 540 20.18 6.66 -8.61
N GLY A 541 19.93 5.88 -7.56
CA GLY A 541 19.11 6.28 -6.42
C GLY A 541 17.60 6.28 -6.70
N PRO A 542 16.81 6.79 -5.76
CA PRO A 542 15.35 6.80 -5.86
C PRO A 542 14.81 7.50 -7.10
N ASP A 543 15.48 8.53 -7.61
CA ASP A 543 15.06 9.22 -8.82
C ASP A 543 14.93 8.30 -10.05
N ALA A 544 15.76 7.25 -10.13
CA ALA A 544 15.69 6.29 -11.22
C ALA A 544 14.38 5.50 -11.22
N ILE A 545 13.79 5.31 -10.04
CA ILE A 545 12.51 4.62 -9.87
C ILE A 545 11.37 5.48 -10.42
N TRP A 546 11.40 6.78 -10.11
CA TRP A 546 10.36 7.72 -10.52
C TRP A 546 10.51 8.21 -11.97
N LYS A 547 11.71 8.12 -12.53
CA LYS A 547 12.01 8.49 -13.93
C LYS A 547 11.74 7.37 -14.93
N ASN A 548 11.33 6.20 -14.46
CA ASN A 548 11.11 5.09 -15.37
C ASN A 548 10.03 5.48 -16.38
N LYS A 549 10.29 5.25 -17.67
CA LYS A 549 9.47 5.65 -18.84
C LYS A 549 8.02 5.16 -18.77
N VAL A 550 7.74 4.30 -17.85
CA VAL A 550 6.44 3.70 -17.65
C VAL A 550 5.59 4.53 -16.66
N GLY A 551 5.87 5.85 -16.61
CA GLY A 551 4.87 6.79 -16.13
C GLY A 551 4.45 6.67 -14.67
N MET A 552 5.41 6.59 -13.74
CA MET A 552 5.03 6.91 -12.37
C MET A 552 4.69 8.39 -12.30
N ARG A 553 3.45 8.69 -11.97
CA ARG A 553 2.92 10.05 -11.97
C ARG A 553 3.62 10.92 -10.94
N ALA A 554 3.75 12.18 -11.27
CA ALA A 554 4.29 13.20 -10.36
C ALA A 554 3.51 13.26 -9.03
N SER A 555 2.21 12.93 -9.03
CA SER A 555 1.36 12.87 -7.83
C SER A 555 1.74 11.74 -6.87
N TRP A 556 2.05 10.54 -7.38
CA TRP A 556 2.45 9.40 -6.53
C TRP A 556 3.79 9.63 -5.88
N ARG A 557 4.72 10.21 -6.64
CA ARG A 557 5.98 10.67 -6.10
C ARG A 557 5.78 11.70 -4.99
N LYS A 558 4.90 12.66 -5.16
CA LYS A 558 4.58 13.68 -4.14
C LYS A 558 4.03 13.04 -2.86
N ASN A 559 3.14 12.06 -2.98
CA ASN A 559 2.61 11.34 -1.83
C ASN A 559 3.73 10.60 -1.07
N TYR A 560 4.64 9.94 -1.80
CA TYR A 560 5.76 9.26 -1.17
C TYR A 560 6.76 10.26 -0.57
N GLU A 561 7.08 11.34 -1.27
CA GLU A 561 7.95 12.41 -0.75
C GLU A 561 7.34 13.06 0.51
N TRP A 562 6.03 13.22 0.57
CA TRP A 562 5.35 13.68 1.77
C TRP A 562 5.52 12.70 2.94
N LEU A 563 5.35 11.39 2.72
CA LEU A 563 5.64 10.38 3.75
C LEU A 563 7.09 10.44 4.21
N VAL A 564 8.03 10.62 3.30
CA VAL A 564 9.46 10.76 3.62
C VAL A 564 9.74 12.00 4.46
N GLU A 565 9.14 13.14 4.09
CA GLU A 565 9.35 14.42 4.80
C GLU A 565 8.74 14.42 6.21
N ASN A 566 7.69 13.63 6.43
CA ASN A 566 7.01 13.52 7.73
C ASN A 566 7.36 12.22 8.49
N ALA A 567 8.26 11.40 7.96
CA ALA A 567 8.56 10.09 8.51
C ALA A 567 8.94 10.14 10.00
N GLU A 568 9.91 10.98 10.38
CA GLU A 568 10.35 11.10 11.77
C GLU A 568 9.19 11.46 12.70
N THR A 569 8.45 12.50 12.37
CA THR A 569 7.29 12.96 13.18
C THR A 569 6.23 11.87 13.31
N LEU A 570 5.88 11.20 12.21
CA LEU A 570 4.86 10.16 12.20
C LEU A 570 5.24 8.96 13.08
N TRP A 571 6.54 8.57 13.10
CA TRP A 571 6.98 7.40 13.86
C TRP A 571 7.46 7.72 15.28
N GLU A 572 7.96 8.91 15.57
CA GLU A 572 8.32 9.31 16.93
C GLU A 572 7.11 9.47 17.85
N HIS A 573 5.97 9.93 17.33
CA HIS A 573 4.72 10.04 18.09
C HIS A 573 3.97 8.71 18.21
N SER A 574 4.45 7.65 17.59
CA SER A 574 3.81 6.33 17.62
C SER A 574 4.45 5.35 18.62
N CYS A 575 5.54 5.74 19.29
CA CYS A 575 6.15 5.03 20.41
C CYS A 575 5.75 5.67 21.74
#